data_ee2f5142acc4290ebc03e40024a37179
#
_entry.id   ee2f5142acc4290ebc03e40024a37179
#
_cell.length_a   1.000
_cell.length_b   1.000
_cell.length_c   1.000
_cell.angle_alpha   90.00
_cell.angle_beta   90.00
_cell.angle_gamma   90.00
#
_symmetry.space_group_name_H-M   'P 1'
#
loop_
_entity.id
_entity.type
_entity.pdbx_description
1 polymer ?
#
loop_
_entity_poly.entity_id
_entity_poly.type
_entity_poly.pdbx_seq_one_letter_code
_entity_poly.pdbx_strand_id
1 'polypeptide(L)'
;MLLKGQEFMKKNILNELGKRIVFFDGGMGTLLQERGLEAGELPENWNLKHPDIIRELHRDYLNAGADIILANTFGANELKFPDNLEEIVTKGVQNAKKAVEETGKDGYVALDVGPTGKLLKPLGTLDFEDAVSIFARTIKAGAAAGADLILIETMSDTYELKAAMLAAKENSDLPVMATVIFGENGKMLTGATPEAVTALLEGLGADAFGMNCGLGPKQMKPIFERLAKSASIPLIINPNAGLPRSENGKTVFDVDPSEFAEDMKIFAEEGAWLMGGCCGTTPAHIKALVEACKDAMPKPLTDKNLTLVSSYSHAVELGKMPMLIGERINPTGKSKFKQALRDRNME
;
A
#
# COMPACT_ATOMS: atom_id res chain seq x y z
N MET A 1 -6.04 -42.88 22.36
CA MET A 1 -6.17 -42.61 20.94
C MET A 1 -6.13 -41.09 20.76
N LEU A 2 -4.91 -40.57 20.59
CA LEU A 2 -4.63 -39.12 20.54
C LEU A 2 -4.98 -38.62 19.14
N LEU A 3 -5.97 -37.77 19.05
CA LEU A 3 -6.27 -37.00 17.84
C LEU A 3 -5.08 -36.05 17.61
N LYS A 4 -4.28 -36.32 16.59
CA LYS A 4 -3.27 -35.39 16.09
C LYS A 4 -4.02 -34.15 15.62
N GLY A 5 -3.74 -32.99 16.28
CA GLY A 5 -4.19 -31.71 15.78
C GLY A 5 -3.65 -31.53 14.35
N GLN A 6 -4.54 -31.37 13.40
CA GLN A 6 -4.19 -30.77 12.13
C GLN A 6 -3.79 -29.33 12.45
N GLU A 7 -2.50 -29.00 12.41
CA GLU A 7 -2.06 -27.64 12.22
C GLU A 7 -2.66 -27.18 10.88
N PHE A 8 -3.71 -26.38 10.96
CA PHE A 8 -4.18 -25.63 9.81
C PHE A 8 -3.01 -24.76 9.37
N MET A 9 -2.38 -25.09 8.25
CA MET A 9 -1.37 -24.23 7.68
C MET A 9 -1.99 -22.84 7.53
N LYS A 10 -1.40 -21.85 8.20
CA LYS A 10 -1.87 -20.47 8.15
C LYS A 10 -1.89 -20.05 6.68
N LYS A 11 -3.04 -19.59 6.20
CA LYS A 11 -3.24 -19.12 4.84
C LYS A 11 -2.24 -18.00 4.56
N ASN A 12 -1.48 -18.08 3.47
CA ASN A 12 -0.46 -17.10 3.11
C ASN A 12 -0.65 -16.69 1.65
N ILE A 13 -0.94 -15.42 1.42
CA ILE A 13 -1.16 -14.82 0.09
C ILE A 13 0.05 -15.02 -0.84
N LEU A 14 1.26 -15.06 -0.30
CA LEU A 14 2.47 -15.26 -1.10
C LEU A 14 2.46 -16.58 -1.89
N ASN A 15 1.70 -17.57 -1.41
CA ASN A 15 1.53 -18.83 -2.11
C ASN A 15 0.69 -18.73 -3.40
N GLU A 16 -0.10 -17.65 -3.54
CA GLU A 16 -0.93 -17.40 -4.73
C GLU A 16 -0.17 -16.60 -5.80
N LEU A 17 0.82 -15.82 -5.39
CA LEU A 17 1.58 -14.97 -6.29
C LEU A 17 2.31 -15.78 -7.37
N GLY A 18 2.20 -15.31 -8.61
CA GLY A 18 2.79 -15.96 -9.78
C GLY A 18 1.99 -17.13 -10.38
N LYS A 19 0.93 -17.59 -9.70
CA LYS A 19 0.03 -18.63 -10.24
C LYS A 19 -1.11 -18.04 -11.07
N ARG A 20 -1.57 -16.86 -10.70
CA ARG A 20 -2.65 -16.12 -11.33
C ARG A 20 -2.57 -14.64 -10.95
N ILE A 21 -3.32 -13.80 -11.61
CA ILE A 21 -3.53 -12.43 -11.14
C ILE A 21 -4.34 -12.48 -9.82
N VAL A 22 -3.92 -11.68 -8.85
CA VAL A 22 -4.59 -11.52 -7.56
C VAL A 22 -5.34 -10.19 -7.57
N PHE A 23 -6.59 -10.19 -7.14
CA PHE A 23 -7.44 -9.00 -7.21
C PHE A 23 -7.66 -8.39 -5.83
N PHE A 24 -7.32 -7.10 -5.70
CA PHE A 24 -7.75 -6.27 -4.58
C PHE A 24 -9.20 -5.81 -4.76
N ASP A 25 -9.78 -5.30 -3.70
CA ASP A 25 -11.03 -4.57 -3.71
C ASP A 25 -10.88 -3.17 -4.33
N GLY A 26 -11.82 -2.28 -4.05
CA GLY A 26 -11.86 -0.92 -4.58
C GLY A 26 -12.13 0.14 -3.51
N GLY A 27 -12.67 1.28 -3.95
CA GLY A 27 -12.87 2.46 -3.11
C GLY A 27 -13.85 2.26 -1.96
N MET A 28 -13.38 2.13 -0.73
CA MET A 28 -14.22 2.09 0.47
C MET A 28 -14.79 3.48 0.78
N GLY A 29 -13.96 4.51 0.83
CA GLY A 29 -14.37 5.86 1.25
C GLY A 29 -15.46 6.47 0.38
N THR A 30 -15.42 6.29 -0.94
CA THR A 30 -16.45 6.78 -1.86
C THR A 30 -17.80 6.10 -1.62
N LEU A 31 -17.81 4.79 -1.39
CA LEU A 31 -19.02 4.05 -1.09
C LEU A 31 -19.60 4.40 0.28
N LEU A 32 -18.77 4.68 1.28
CA LEU A 32 -19.24 5.15 2.58
C LEU A 32 -19.89 6.53 2.48
N GLN A 33 -19.37 7.44 1.66
CA GLN A 33 -20.02 8.73 1.40
C GLN A 33 -21.39 8.56 0.73
N GLU A 34 -21.55 7.61 -0.18
CA GLU A 34 -22.86 7.26 -0.77
C GLU A 34 -23.84 6.70 0.27
N ARG A 35 -23.33 6.04 1.32
CA ARG A 35 -24.10 5.49 2.44
C ARG A 35 -24.33 6.49 3.57
N GLY A 36 -23.87 7.75 3.43
CA GLY A 36 -24.16 8.82 4.38
C GLY A 36 -23.00 9.21 5.30
N LEU A 37 -21.76 8.79 5.01
CA LEU A 37 -20.60 9.32 5.72
C LEU A 37 -20.50 10.82 5.47
N GLU A 38 -20.53 11.61 6.55
CA GLU A 38 -20.51 13.06 6.48
C GLU A 38 -19.12 13.61 6.16
N ALA A 39 -19.09 14.82 5.57
CA ALA A 39 -17.84 15.51 5.28
C ALA A 39 -17.07 15.81 6.59
N GLY A 40 -15.82 15.35 6.67
CA GLY A 40 -14.98 15.51 7.86
C GLY A 40 -15.13 14.41 8.91
N GLU A 41 -16.10 13.50 8.76
CA GLU A 41 -16.16 12.30 9.59
C GLU A 41 -15.06 11.31 9.16
N LEU A 42 -14.41 10.68 10.15
CA LEU A 42 -13.40 9.65 9.89
C LEU A 42 -14.09 8.32 9.58
N PRO A 43 -13.84 7.73 8.39
CA PRO A 43 -14.46 6.48 7.97
C PRO A 43 -14.30 5.33 8.97
N GLU A 44 -13.16 5.29 9.65
CA GLU A 44 -12.80 4.24 10.60
C GLU A 44 -13.72 4.20 11.84
N ASN A 45 -14.38 5.31 12.19
CA ASN A 45 -15.41 5.33 13.24
C ASN A 45 -16.59 4.41 12.92
N TRP A 46 -16.86 4.15 11.64
CA TRP A 46 -17.93 3.27 11.21
C TRP A 46 -17.65 1.80 11.52
N ASN A 47 -16.41 1.44 11.81
CA ASN A 47 -16.09 0.10 12.33
C ASN A 47 -16.86 -0.22 13.62
N LEU A 48 -17.16 0.81 14.42
CA LEU A 48 -17.91 0.71 15.67
C LEU A 48 -19.37 1.14 15.50
N LYS A 49 -19.61 2.27 14.79
CA LYS A 49 -20.95 2.86 14.67
C LYS A 49 -21.85 2.11 13.69
N HIS A 50 -21.30 1.65 12.57
CA HIS A 50 -22.03 1.05 11.45
C HIS A 50 -21.35 -0.23 10.92
N PRO A 51 -21.01 -1.21 11.80
CA PRO A 51 -20.26 -2.39 11.41
C PRO A 51 -20.98 -3.24 10.36
N ASP A 52 -22.30 -3.18 10.31
CA ASP A 52 -23.09 -3.93 9.31
C ASP A 52 -22.87 -3.38 7.90
N ILE A 53 -22.79 -2.04 7.75
CA ILE A 53 -22.49 -1.39 6.47
C ILE A 53 -21.06 -1.74 6.01
N ILE A 54 -20.09 -1.67 6.92
CA ILE A 54 -18.71 -2.05 6.61
C ILE A 54 -18.64 -3.50 6.11
N ARG A 55 -19.31 -4.44 6.81
CA ARG A 55 -19.34 -5.85 6.38
C ARG A 55 -20.08 -6.04 5.06
N GLU A 56 -21.16 -5.31 4.82
CA GLU A 56 -21.88 -5.35 3.54
C GLU A 56 -20.94 -4.97 2.39
N LEU A 57 -20.22 -3.85 2.49
CA LEU A 57 -19.30 -3.40 1.46
C LEU A 57 -18.17 -4.40 1.20
N HIS A 58 -17.59 -4.98 2.24
CA HIS A 58 -16.61 -6.05 2.09
C HIS A 58 -17.17 -7.29 1.38
N ARG A 59 -18.40 -7.70 1.72
CA ARG A 59 -19.07 -8.82 1.02
C ARG A 59 -19.32 -8.50 -0.45
N ASP A 60 -19.70 -7.27 -0.76
CA ASP A 60 -19.95 -6.85 -2.14
C ASP A 60 -18.67 -6.97 -2.99
N TYR A 61 -17.51 -6.54 -2.46
CA TYR A 61 -16.23 -6.71 -3.13
C TYR A 61 -15.80 -8.18 -3.26
N LEU A 62 -15.94 -8.96 -2.20
CA LEU A 62 -15.69 -10.40 -2.26
C LEU A 62 -16.58 -11.08 -3.31
N ASN A 63 -17.88 -10.69 -3.38
CA ASN A 63 -18.81 -11.21 -4.36
C ASN A 63 -18.48 -10.75 -5.78
N ALA A 64 -17.87 -9.59 -5.94
CA ALA A 64 -17.33 -9.12 -7.22
C ALA A 64 -16.09 -9.90 -7.68
N GLY A 65 -15.43 -10.65 -6.80
CA GLY A 65 -14.29 -11.50 -7.11
C GLY A 65 -12.97 -10.99 -6.56
N ALA A 66 -12.97 -10.02 -5.64
CA ALA A 66 -11.77 -9.63 -4.93
C ALA A 66 -11.21 -10.81 -4.10
N ASP A 67 -9.91 -11.02 -4.17
CA ASP A 67 -9.16 -11.99 -3.37
C ASP A 67 -8.69 -11.37 -2.05
N ILE A 68 -8.35 -10.08 -2.08
CA ILE A 68 -7.88 -9.31 -0.95
C ILE A 68 -8.85 -8.15 -0.72
N ILE A 69 -9.36 -8.03 0.49
CA ILE A 69 -10.12 -6.86 0.94
C ILE A 69 -9.32 -6.07 1.97
N LEU A 70 -9.39 -4.75 1.88
CA LEU A 70 -8.71 -3.83 2.79
C LEU A 70 -9.61 -3.56 3.99
N ALA A 71 -9.15 -3.88 5.20
CA ALA A 71 -9.86 -3.50 6.41
C ALA A 71 -10.05 -1.97 6.43
N ASN A 72 -11.19 -1.50 6.95
CA ASN A 72 -11.44 -0.05 7.02
C ASN A 72 -10.57 0.61 8.13
N THR A 73 -9.25 0.66 7.87
CA THR A 73 -8.21 1.13 8.81
C THR A 73 -7.22 2.12 8.20
N PHE A 74 -7.44 2.56 6.96
CA PHE A 74 -6.55 3.45 6.19
C PHE A 74 -6.03 4.65 6.99
N GLY A 75 -6.90 5.39 7.64
CA GLY A 75 -6.54 6.57 8.43
C GLY A 75 -6.36 6.29 9.92
N ALA A 76 -6.41 5.02 10.35
CA ALA A 76 -6.30 4.66 11.76
C ALA A 76 -4.87 4.80 12.27
N ASN A 77 -4.58 5.91 12.90
CA ASN A 77 -3.32 6.16 13.60
C ASN A 77 -3.56 6.97 14.87
N GLU A 78 -2.59 7.01 15.78
CA GLU A 78 -2.75 7.67 17.08
C GLU A 78 -2.97 9.19 17.01
N LEU A 79 -2.58 9.85 15.91
CA LEU A 79 -2.82 11.29 15.73
C LEU A 79 -4.29 11.61 15.48
N LYS A 80 -5.04 10.64 14.94
CA LYS A 80 -6.48 10.74 14.69
C LYS A 80 -7.32 10.03 15.76
N PHE A 81 -6.78 8.98 16.37
CA PHE A 81 -7.46 8.12 17.35
C PHE A 81 -6.58 7.92 18.60
N PRO A 82 -6.27 8.99 19.36
CA PRO A 82 -5.34 8.92 20.49
C PRO A 82 -5.81 7.97 21.60
N ASP A 83 -7.12 7.87 21.81
CA ASP A 83 -7.71 7.17 22.95
C ASP A 83 -8.20 5.76 22.65
N ASN A 84 -8.51 5.43 21.36
CA ASN A 84 -9.19 4.19 21.00
C ASN A 84 -8.66 3.55 19.71
N LEU A 85 -7.41 3.83 19.34
CA LEU A 85 -6.79 3.32 18.11
C LEU A 85 -6.88 1.81 17.99
N GLU A 86 -6.49 1.09 19.04
CA GLU A 86 -6.45 -0.37 19.05
C GLU A 86 -7.86 -0.98 18.89
N GLU A 87 -8.87 -0.35 19.46
CA GLU A 87 -10.27 -0.79 19.29
C GLU A 87 -10.74 -0.58 17.85
N ILE A 88 -10.49 0.60 17.27
CA ILE A 88 -10.86 0.95 15.88
C ILE A 88 -10.20 -0.04 14.90
N VAL A 89 -8.90 -0.27 15.03
CA VAL A 89 -8.14 -1.18 14.16
C VAL A 89 -8.64 -2.62 14.32
N THR A 90 -8.78 -3.08 15.57
CA THR A 90 -9.27 -4.44 15.85
C THR A 90 -10.64 -4.68 15.25
N LYS A 91 -11.57 -3.72 15.39
CA LYS A 91 -12.91 -3.85 14.82
C LYS A 91 -12.92 -3.78 13.30
N GLY A 92 -12.06 -2.95 12.69
CA GLY A 92 -11.89 -2.91 11.24
C GLY A 92 -11.49 -4.27 10.68
N VAL A 93 -10.44 -4.88 11.22
CA VAL A 93 -9.98 -6.22 10.81
C VAL A 93 -11.05 -7.28 11.09
N GLN A 94 -11.69 -7.26 12.27
CA GLN A 94 -12.75 -8.23 12.62
C GLN A 94 -13.97 -8.13 11.70
N ASN A 95 -14.39 -6.93 11.30
CA ASN A 95 -15.48 -6.73 10.35
C ASN A 95 -15.15 -7.34 8.98
N ALA A 96 -13.93 -7.12 8.48
CA ALA A 96 -13.47 -7.71 7.23
C ALA A 96 -13.39 -9.25 7.32
N LYS A 97 -12.81 -9.80 8.40
CA LYS A 97 -12.76 -11.26 8.64
C LYS A 97 -14.16 -11.86 8.66
N LYS A 98 -15.10 -11.22 9.35
CA LYS A 98 -16.49 -11.69 9.40
C LYS A 98 -17.17 -11.67 8.04
N ALA A 99 -16.87 -10.67 7.22
CA ALA A 99 -17.38 -10.63 5.83
C ALA A 99 -16.85 -11.81 5.00
N VAL A 100 -15.56 -12.18 5.16
CA VAL A 100 -14.99 -13.38 4.52
C VAL A 100 -15.71 -14.64 4.99
N GLU A 101 -15.92 -14.82 6.29
CA GLU A 101 -16.66 -15.96 6.85
C GLU A 101 -18.10 -16.03 6.32
N GLU A 102 -18.82 -14.90 6.30
CA GLU A 102 -20.21 -14.81 5.86
C GLU A 102 -20.39 -15.12 4.37
N THR A 103 -19.40 -14.82 3.52
CA THR A 103 -19.45 -15.16 2.09
C THR A 103 -19.05 -16.60 1.81
N GLY A 104 -18.33 -17.24 2.72
CA GLY A 104 -17.76 -18.58 2.52
C GLY A 104 -16.68 -18.61 1.43
N LYS A 105 -16.18 -17.44 0.99
CA LYS A 105 -15.14 -17.33 -0.03
C LYS A 105 -13.76 -17.39 0.60
N ASP A 106 -12.78 -17.77 -0.22
CA ASP A 106 -11.40 -17.85 0.18
C ASP A 106 -10.70 -16.48 0.03
N GLY A 107 -11.15 -15.48 0.82
CA GLY A 107 -10.63 -14.11 0.81
C GLY A 107 -9.51 -13.87 1.84
N TYR A 108 -8.62 -12.93 1.58
CA TYR A 108 -7.60 -12.43 2.49
C TYR A 108 -7.98 -11.05 3.02
N VAL A 109 -7.62 -10.76 4.26
CA VAL A 109 -7.83 -9.46 4.88
C VAL A 109 -6.50 -8.75 5.06
N ALA A 110 -6.32 -7.65 4.36
CA ALA A 110 -5.18 -6.77 4.56
C ALA A 110 -5.46 -5.76 5.67
N LEU A 111 -4.50 -5.60 6.59
CA LEU A 111 -4.45 -4.39 7.41
C LEU A 111 -4.06 -3.23 6.49
N ASP A 112 -4.96 -2.29 6.32
CA ASP A 112 -4.76 -1.11 5.49
C ASP A 112 -4.12 0.01 6.31
N VAL A 113 -2.94 0.48 5.87
CA VAL A 113 -2.11 1.47 6.57
C VAL A 113 -1.81 2.64 5.64
N GLY A 114 -2.57 3.70 5.79
CA GLY A 114 -2.34 4.95 5.05
C GLY A 114 -1.37 5.90 5.76
N PRO A 115 -1.05 7.07 5.13
CA PRO A 115 -0.13 8.04 5.68
C PRO A 115 -0.66 8.69 6.97
N THR A 116 0.24 9.18 7.80
CA THR A 116 -0.08 9.88 9.06
C THR A 116 -0.81 11.21 8.83
N GLY A 117 -0.66 11.77 7.63
CA GLY A 117 -1.15 13.10 7.27
C GLY A 117 -0.18 14.21 7.71
N LYS A 118 1.03 13.87 8.13
CA LYS A 118 2.09 14.79 8.49
C LYS A 118 3.34 14.54 7.66
N LEU A 119 3.99 15.59 7.20
CA LEU A 119 5.31 15.46 6.61
C LEU A 119 6.38 15.30 7.71
N LEU A 120 7.35 14.45 7.43
CA LEU A 120 8.49 14.24 8.33
C LEU A 120 9.50 15.38 8.20
N LYS A 121 10.30 15.61 9.25
CA LYS A 121 11.43 16.53 9.21
C LYS A 121 12.44 16.11 8.11
N PRO A 122 13.06 17.05 7.40
CA PRO A 122 13.02 18.52 7.62
C PRO A 122 11.86 19.22 6.89
N LEU A 123 11.06 18.53 6.07
CA LEU A 123 9.98 19.13 5.28
C LEU A 123 8.74 19.44 6.12
N GLY A 124 8.50 18.68 7.16
CA GLY A 124 7.40 18.86 8.11
C GLY A 124 7.87 18.92 9.56
N THR A 125 6.99 18.51 10.46
CA THR A 125 7.21 18.62 11.92
C THR A 125 7.39 17.27 12.62
N LEU A 126 7.03 16.14 11.96
CA LEU A 126 7.09 14.82 12.57
C LEU A 126 8.51 14.25 12.52
N ASP A 127 9.01 13.74 13.65
CA ASP A 127 10.27 13.03 13.71
C ASP A 127 10.13 11.62 13.10
N PHE A 128 11.22 11.10 12.55
CA PHE A 128 11.21 9.78 11.90
C PHE A 128 10.87 8.66 12.90
N GLU A 129 11.49 8.67 14.08
CA GLU A 129 11.26 7.66 15.11
C GLU A 129 9.84 7.73 15.69
N ASP A 130 9.27 8.94 15.79
CA ASP A 130 7.88 9.11 16.17
C ASP A 130 6.95 8.51 15.11
N ALA A 131 7.24 8.71 13.82
CA ALA A 131 6.47 8.10 12.75
C ALA A 131 6.55 6.56 12.80
N VAL A 132 7.72 5.97 13.02
CA VAL A 132 7.88 4.52 13.23
C VAL A 132 7.00 4.04 14.38
N SER A 133 7.01 4.76 15.51
CA SER A 133 6.21 4.42 16.69
C SER A 133 4.71 4.49 16.43
N ILE A 134 4.25 5.53 15.70
CA ILE A 134 2.85 5.70 15.30
C ILE A 134 2.39 4.51 14.46
N PHE A 135 3.14 4.15 13.41
CA PHE A 135 2.81 3.00 12.56
C PHE A 135 2.85 1.68 13.32
N ALA A 136 3.82 1.50 14.22
CA ALA A 136 3.98 0.28 15.00
C ALA A 136 2.75 -0.03 15.87
N ARG A 137 2.07 0.98 16.42
CA ARG A 137 0.82 0.79 17.19
C ARG A 137 -0.29 0.20 16.33
N THR A 138 -0.54 0.80 15.15
CA THR A 138 -1.56 0.33 14.20
C THR A 138 -1.25 -1.09 13.74
N ILE A 139 0.01 -1.37 13.39
CA ILE A 139 0.45 -2.67 12.89
C ILE A 139 0.29 -3.77 13.94
N LYS A 140 0.71 -3.52 15.20
CA LYS A 140 0.54 -4.47 16.30
C LYS A 140 -0.94 -4.81 16.53
N ALA A 141 -1.80 -3.79 16.53
CA ALA A 141 -3.23 -3.99 16.73
C ALA A 141 -3.86 -4.83 15.59
N GLY A 142 -3.52 -4.51 14.33
CA GLY A 142 -4.03 -5.24 13.17
C GLY A 142 -3.53 -6.68 13.08
N ALA A 143 -2.25 -6.90 13.33
CA ALA A 143 -1.68 -8.26 13.37
C ALA A 143 -2.31 -9.11 14.48
N ALA A 144 -2.48 -8.55 15.68
CA ALA A 144 -3.15 -9.21 16.80
C ALA A 144 -4.63 -9.49 16.54
N ALA A 145 -5.31 -8.64 15.74
CA ALA A 145 -6.70 -8.83 15.32
C ALA A 145 -6.87 -9.92 14.25
N GLY A 146 -5.78 -10.43 13.67
CA GLY A 146 -5.77 -11.55 12.73
C GLY A 146 -5.78 -11.15 11.25
N ALA A 147 -5.25 -9.99 10.88
CA ALA A 147 -4.97 -9.67 9.49
C ALA A 147 -4.09 -10.75 8.83
N ASP A 148 -4.24 -10.95 7.52
CA ASP A 148 -3.47 -11.95 6.76
C ASP A 148 -2.20 -11.34 6.15
N LEU A 149 -2.21 -10.04 5.88
CA LEU A 149 -1.10 -9.26 5.34
C LEU A 149 -1.24 -7.79 5.76
N ILE A 150 -0.20 -7.01 5.54
CA ILE A 150 -0.18 -5.56 5.71
C ILE A 150 -0.06 -4.93 4.33
N LEU A 151 -0.94 -3.97 4.01
CA LEU A 151 -0.80 -3.08 2.87
C LEU A 151 -0.52 -1.66 3.39
N ILE A 152 0.67 -1.16 3.14
CA ILE A 152 1.03 0.25 3.34
C ILE A 152 0.69 0.96 2.04
N GLU A 153 -0.33 1.82 2.03
CA GLU A 153 -0.79 2.38 0.76
C GLU A 153 -0.83 3.91 0.72
N THR A 154 -0.86 4.44 -0.52
CA THR A 154 -1.09 5.87 -0.78
C THR A 154 0.02 6.77 -0.22
N MET A 155 1.22 6.22 -0.07
CA MET A 155 2.34 6.98 0.45
C MET A 155 2.85 8.00 -0.58
N SER A 156 2.99 9.26 -0.14
CA SER A 156 3.43 10.38 -0.98
C SER A 156 4.87 10.82 -0.70
N ASP A 157 5.49 10.26 0.34
CA ASP A 157 6.84 10.57 0.82
C ASP A 157 7.61 9.26 1.09
N THR A 158 8.81 9.14 0.50
CA THR A 158 9.67 7.95 0.70
C THR A 158 10.18 7.82 2.13
N TYR A 159 10.30 8.92 2.87
CA TYR A 159 10.80 8.88 4.24
C TYR A 159 9.70 8.37 5.20
N GLU A 160 8.45 8.80 4.99
CA GLU A 160 7.30 8.25 5.70
C GLU A 160 7.08 6.78 5.33
N LEU A 161 7.15 6.43 4.04
CA LEU A 161 7.09 5.06 3.57
C LEU A 161 8.13 4.16 4.26
N LYS A 162 9.37 4.65 4.39
CA LYS A 162 10.44 3.93 5.09
C LYS A 162 10.09 3.70 6.56
N ALA A 163 9.54 4.69 7.25
CA ALA A 163 9.12 4.55 8.65
C ALA A 163 8.02 3.49 8.81
N ALA A 164 7.02 3.49 7.91
CA ALA A 164 5.95 2.50 7.91
C ALA A 164 6.47 1.07 7.61
N MET A 165 7.37 0.94 6.63
CA MET A 165 8.00 -0.35 6.31
C MET A 165 8.82 -0.90 7.48
N LEU A 166 9.64 -0.08 8.14
CA LEU A 166 10.41 -0.49 9.32
C LEU A 166 9.46 -0.93 10.45
N ALA A 167 8.44 -0.12 10.73
CA ALA A 167 7.44 -0.48 11.74
C ALA A 167 6.78 -1.84 11.44
N ALA A 168 6.45 -2.13 10.17
CA ALA A 168 5.84 -3.38 9.77
C ALA A 168 6.79 -4.57 9.95
N LYS A 169 8.02 -4.45 9.48
CA LYS A 169 9.02 -5.54 9.54
C LYS A 169 9.52 -5.82 10.96
N GLU A 170 9.53 -4.81 11.83
CA GLU A 170 9.99 -4.98 13.22
C GLU A 170 8.90 -5.48 14.18
N ASN A 171 7.61 -5.36 13.80
CA ASN A 171 6.51 -5.65 14.71
C ASN A 171 5.52 -6.72 14.20
N SER A 172 5.81 -7.36 13.06
CA SER A 172 4.94 -8.40 12.49
C SER A 172 5.71 -9.33 11.56
N ASP A 173 5.30 -10.61 11.53
CA ASP A 173 5.76 -11.62 10.56
C ASP A 173 4.81 -11.74 9.35
N LEU A 174 3.82 -10.86 9.23
CA LEU A 174 2.89 -10.86 8.11
C LEU A 174 3.58 -10.42 6.81
N PRO A 175 3.13 -10.90 5.63
CA PRO A 175 3.53 -10.32 4.36
C PRO A 175 3.28 -8.81 4.34
N VAL A 176 4.24 -8.05 3.81
CA VAL A 176 4.17 -6.58 3.73
C VAL A 176 4.22 -6.14 2.29
N MET A 177 3.14 -5.53 1.84
CA MET A 177 3.02 -4.92 0.52
C MET A 177 2.94 -3.41 0.65
N ALA A 178 3.38 -2.67 -0.39
CA ALA A 178 3.35 -1.22 -0.34
C ALA A 178 2.96 -0.59 -1.68
N THR A 179 2.14 0.47 -1.64
CA THR A 179 1.83 1.30 -2.80
C THR A 179 2.05 2.79 -2.51
N VAL A 180 2.41 3.51 -3.56
CA VAL A 180 2.70 4.93 -3.50
C VAL A 180 1.87 5.72 -4.50
N ILE A 181 1.73 7.02 -4.25
CA ILE A 181 1.13 7.96 -5.20
C ILE A 181 2.22 8.65 -6.02
N PHE A 182 2.04 8.62 -7.36
CA PHE A 182 2.77 9.49 -8.29
C PHE A 182 1.82 10.54 -8.87
N GLY A 183 2.35 11.73 -9.11
CA GLY A 183 1.68 12.71 -9.97
C GLY A 183 1.88 12.39 -11.46
N GLU A 184 1.19 13.12 -12.35
CA GLU A 184 1.31 12.96 -13.81
C GLU A 184 2.74 13.14 -14.33
N ASN A 185 3.57 13.89 -13.60
CA ASN A 185 5.00 14.05 -13.90
C ASN A 185 5.86 12.81 -13.59
N GLY A 186 5.25 11.73 -13.10
CA GLY A 186 5.92 10.50 -12.73
C GLY A 186 6.80 10.61 -11.47
N LYS A 187 6.46 11.53 -10.56
CA LYS A 187 7.18 11.71 -9.28
C LYS A 187 6.20 11.72 -8.11
N MET A 188 6.64 11.23 -6.97
CA MET A 188 5.94 11.41 -5.70
C MET A 188 5.91 12.89 -5.29
N LEU A 189 5.08 13.26 -4.32
CA LEU A 189 4.97 14.64 -3.81
C LEU A 189 6.33 15.24 -3.44
N THR A 190 7.19 14.47 -2.82
CA THR A 190 8.53 14.88 -2.38
C THR A 190 9.63 14.67 -3.43
N GLY A 191 9.25 14.32 -4.66
CA GLY A 191 10.12 14.28 -5.84
C GLY A 191 10.73 12.93 -6.17
N ALA A 192 10.41 11.87 -5.43
CA ALA A 192 10.95 10.54 -5.68
C ALA A 192 10.46 9.96 -7.02
N THR A 193 11.40 9.30 -7.72
CA THR A 193 11.13 8.63 -8.99
C THR A 193 10.71 7.16 -8.77
N PRO A 194 10.07 6.51 -9.76
CA PRO A 194 9.75 5.09 -9.70
C PRO A 194 10.94 4.21 -9.39
N GLU A 195 12.11 4.50 -9.94
CA GLU A 195 13.35 3.76 -9.71
C GLU A 195 13.85 3.90 -8.25
N ALA A 196 13.68 5.10 -7.66
CA ALA A 196 14.03 5.32 -6.25
C ALA A 196 13.09 4.54 -5.32
N VAL A 197 11.80 4.50 -5.63
CA VAL A 197 10.79 3.70 -4.90
C VAL A 197 11.10 2.20 -5.01
N THR A 198 11.43 1.72 -6.22
CA THR A 198 11.85 0.32 -6.44
C THR A 198 13.04 -0.03 -5.55
N ALA A 199 14.12 0.76 -5.63
CA ALA A 199 15.33 0.51 -4.84
C ALA A 199 15.06 0.53 -3.32
N LEU A 200 14.20 1.44 -2.87
CA LEU A 200 13.81 1.53 -1.47
C LEU A 200 13.02 0.30 -1.00
N LEU A 201 11.95 -0.06 -1.72
CA LEU A 201 11.03 -1.10 -1.27
C LEU A 201 11.62 -2.51 -1.41
N GLU A 202 12.36 -2.80 -2.48
CA GLU A 202 13.09 -4.05 -2.60
C GLU A 202 14.18 -4.15 -1.53
N GLY A 203 14.90 -3.06 -1.26
CA GLY A 203 15.93 -3.01 -0.21
C GLY A 203 15.37 -3.17 1.20
N LEU A 204 14.13 -2.78 1.46
CA LEU A 204 13.43 -2.97 2.73
C LEU A 204 12.69 -4.32 2.80
N GLY A 205 12.75 -5.14 1.75
CA GLY A 205 12.16 -6.47 1.72
C GLY A 205 10.63 -6.44 1.64
N ALA A 206 10.04 -5.55 0.85
CA ALA A 206 8.62 -5.63 0.50
C ALA A 206 8.34 -6.93 -0.27
N ASP A 207 7.20 -7.56 -0.02
CA ASP A 207 6.79 -8.79 -0.73
C ASP A 207 6.13 -8.50 -2.08
N ALA A 208 5.53 -7.33 -2.22
CA ALA A 208 5.05 -6.74 -3.47
C ALA A 208 4.98 -5.22 -3.31
N PHE A 209 5.07 -4.48 -4.41
CA PHE A 209 4.90 -3.03 -4.35
C PHE A 209 4.32 -2.47 -5.65
N GLY A 210 3.93 -1.19 -5.61
CA GLY A 210 3.42 -0.56 -6.81
C GLY A 210 2.86 0.82 -6.58
N MET A 211 1.75 1.13 -7.23
CA MET A 211 1.13 2.44 -7.16
C MET A 211 -0.39 2.35 -7.08
N ASN A 212 -0.98 3.32 -6.39
CA ASN A 212 -2.42 3.46 -6.27
C ASN A 212 -2.84 4.92 -6.24
N CYS A 213 -4.13 5.17 -6.40
CA CYS A 213 -4.77 6.49 -6.24
C CYS A 213 -4.17 7.62 -7.09
N GLY A 214 -4.74 8.83 -6.98
CA GLY A 214 -4.27 10.05 -7.65
C GLY A 214 -4.58 10.12 -9.14
N LEU A 215 -4.39 9.05 -9.88
CA LEU A 215 -4.51 8.98 -11.34
C LEU A 215 -5.46 7.86 -11.76
N GLY A 216 -5.97 7.95 -12.99
CA GLY A 216 -6.66 6.87 -13.67
C GLY A 216 -5.69 5.92 -14.40
N PRO A 217 -6.20 4.78 -14.94
CA PRO A 217 -5.35 3.79 -15.60
C PRO A 217 -4.49 4.36 -16.71
N LYS A 218 -5.06 5.18 -17.59
CA LYS A 218 -4.35 5.76 -18.74
C LYS A 218 -3.13 6.60 -18.33
N GLN A 219 -3.29 7.41 -17.29
CA GLN A 219 -2.20 8.25 -16.76
C GLN A 219 -1.15 7.45 -16.01
N MET A 220 -1.54 6.35 -15.37
CA MET A 220 -0.62 5.48 -14.62
C MET A 220 0.30 4.65 -15.53
N LYS A 221 -0.14 4.34 -16.74
CA LYS A 221 0.58 3.45 -17.67
C LYS A 221 2.06 3.79 -17.85
N PRO A 222 2.46 5.03 -18.25
CA PRO A 222 3.87 5.35 -18.46
C PRO A 222 4.72 5.28 -17.18
N ILE A 223 4.10 5.44 -16.01
CA ILE A 223 4.78 5.33 -14.72
C ILE A 223 4.97 3.85 -14.36
N PHE A 224 3.94 3.03 -14.57
CA PHE A 224 3.99 1.60 -14.35
C PHE A 224 5.05 0.91 -15.22
N GLU A 225 5.18 1.29 -16.48
CA GLU A 225 6.25 0.80 -17.38
C GLU A 225 7.65 1.03 -16.81
N ARG A 226 7.87 2.15 -16.09
CA ARG A 226 9.14 2.44 -15.42
C ARG A 226 9.37 1.53 -14.21
N LEU A 227 8.32 1.31 -13.40
CA LEU A 227 8.36 0.33 -12.30
C LEU A 227 8.69 -1.07 -12.83
N ALA A 228 7.98 -1.52 -13.86
CA ALA A 228 8.17 -2.85 -14.46
C ALA A 228 9.57 -3.07 -15.06
N LYS A 229 10.24 -2.01 -15.50
CA LYS A 229 11.63 -2.07 -15.99
C LYS A 229 12.66 -2.26 -14.89
N SER A 230 12.38 -1.81 -13.68
CA SER A 230 13.35 -1.85 -12.56
C SER A 230 13.00 -2.90 -11.50
N ALA A 231 11.73 -3.28 -11.36
CA ALA A 231 11.28 -4.20 -10.33
C ALA A 231 11.68 -5.65 -10.59
N SER A 232 12.11 -6.35 -9.53
CA SER A 232 12.41 -7.78 -9.49
C SER A 232 11.43 -8.56 -8.59
N ILE A 233 10.46 -7.87 -7.97
CA ILE A 233 9.40 -8.46 -7.16
C ILE A 233 8.01 -8.10 -7.72
N PRO A 234 6.92 -8.76 -7.28
CA PRO A 234 5.57 -8.55 -7.79
C PRO A 234 5.12 -7.09 -7.75
N LEU A 235 4.43 -6.65 -8.81
CA LEU A 235 3.90 -5.30 -8.93
C LEU A 235 2.39 -5.22 -8.70
N ILE A 236 1.98 -4.15 -8.01
CA ILE A 236 0.60 -3.79 -7.66
C ILE A 236 0.16 -2.57 -8.46
N ILE A 237 -1.09 -2.58 -8.95
CA ILE A 237 -1.70 -1.42 -9.60
C ILE A 237 -3.17 -1.27 -9.19
N ASN A 238 -3.50 -0.17 -8.47
CA ASN A 238 -4.85 0.15 -8.01
C ASN A 238 -5.22 1.60 -8.37
N PRO A 239 -5.61 1.89 -9.63
CA PRO A 239 -5.94 3.25 -10.06
C PRO A 239 -7.32 3.69 -9.59
N ASN A 240 -7.57 5.00 -9.67
CA ASN A 240 -8.91 5.55 -9.54
C ASN A 240 -9.75 5.21 -10.78
N ALA A 241 -11.08 5.31 -10.65
CA ALA A 241 -11.99 5.23 -11.79
C ALA A 241 -11.94 6.52 -12.67
N GLY A 242 -10.74 6.87 -13.13
CA GLY A 242 -10.44 8.11 -13.84
C GLY A 242 -9.90 9.22 -12.96
N LEU A 243 -9.82 10.44 -13.49
CA LEU A 243 -9.39 11.61 -12.73
C LEU A 243 -10.54 12.19 -11.91
N PRO A 244 -10.29 12.62 -10.65
CA PRO A 244 -11.33 13.22 -9.84
C PRO A 244 -11.79 14.56 -10.44
N ARG A 245 -13.11 14.75 -10.51
CA ARG A 245 -13.73 16.02 -10.91
C ARG A 245 -14.67 16.50 -9.82
N SER A 246 -14.85 17.82 -9.70
CA SER A 246 -15.84 18.39 -8.79
C SER A 246 -17.13 18.70 -9.54
N GLU A 247 -18.22 18.06 -9.13
CA GLU A 247 -19.57 18.35 -9.60
C GLU A 247 -20.50 18.63 -8.43
N ASN A 248 -21.09 19.84 -8.39
CA ASN A 248 -21.97 20.27 -7.30
C ASN A 248 -21.37 20.10 -5.88
N GLY A 249 -20.04 20.33 -5.76
CA GLY A 249 -19.32 20.21 -4.48
C GLY A 249 -19.02 18.76 -4.06
N LYS A 250 -19.29 17.78 -4.92
CA LYS A 250 -18.92 16.37 -4.73
C LYS A 250 -17.81 15.95 -5.68
N THR A 251 -16.94 15.08 -5.21
CA THR A 251 -15.94 14.44 -6.09
C THR A 251 -16.61 13.32 -6.85
N VAL A 252 -16.52 13.34 -8.17
CA VAL A 252 -17.03 12.32 -9.10
C VAL A 252 -15.91 11.77 -9.96
N PHE A 253 -16.09 10.54 -10.39
CA PHE A 253 -15.19 9.81 -11.29
C PHE A 253 -16.00 9.35 -12.50
N ASP A 254 -15.41 9.37 -13.69
CA ASP A 254 -16.14 9.23 -14.97
C ASP A 254 -15.79 7.99 -15.80
N VAL A 255 -14.84 7.20 -15.36
CA VAL A 255 -14.50 5.94 -16.03
C VAL A 255 -15.44 4.85 -15.54
N ASP A 256 -16.25 4.33 -16.45
CA ASP A 256 -17.21 3.27 -16.14
C ASP A 256 -16.52 1.89 -15.96
N PRO A 257 -17.22 0.88 -15.42
CA PRO A 257 -16.64 -0.44 -15.19
C PRO A 257 -16.08 -1.13 -16.43
N SER A 258 -16.67 -0.93 -17.61
CA SER A 258 -16.22 -1.55 -18.87
C SER A 258 -14.95 -0.91 -19.38
N GLU A 259 -14.91 0.42 -19.42
CA GLU A 259 -13.72 1.18 -19.80
C GLU A 259 -12.57 0.90 -18.81
N PHE A 260 -12.86 0.91 -17.52
CA PHE A 260 -11.86 0.59 -16.49
C PHE A 260 -11.23 -0.78 -16.72
N ALA A 261 -12.05 -1.80 -16.93
CA ALA A 261 -11.56 -3.17 -17.15
C ALA A 261 -10.71 -3.29 -18.42
N GLU A 262 -11.10 -2.61 -19.48
CA GLU A 262 -10.33 -2.61 -20.76
C GLU A 262 -8.96 -1.95 -20.58
N ASP A 263 -8.92 -0.79 -19.92
CA ASP A 263 -7.67 -0.09 -19.64
C ASP A 263 -6.76 -0.91 -18.71
N MET A 264 -7.34 -1.69 -17.77
CA MET A 264 -6.58 -2.50 -16.82
C MET A 264 -5.93 -3.75 -17.44
N LYS A 265 -6.45 -4.29 -18.55
CA LYS A 265 -5.83 -5.42 -19.26
C LYS A 265 -4.36 -5.17 -19.62
N ILE A 266 -4.05 -3.94 -19.99
CA ILE A 266 -2.70 -3.54 -20.38
C ILE A 266 -1.70 -3.80 -19.23
N PHE A 267 -2.09 -3.55 -17.99
CA PHE A 267 -1.20 -3.76 -16.84
C PHE A 267 -0.93 -5.24 -16.57
N ALA A 268 -1.92 -6.11 -16.75
CA ALA A 268 -1.71 -7.55 -16.70
C ALA A 268 -0.69 -7.99 -17.76
N GLU A 269 -0.82 -7.45 -18.99
CA GLU A 269 0.12 -7.71 -20.09
C GLU A 269 1.51 -7.11 -19.83
N GLU A 270 1.62 -6.01 -19.10
CA GLU A 270 2.88 -5.35 -18.75
C GLU A 270 3.56 -5.95 -17.51
N GLY A 271 2.89 -6.80 -16.76
CA GLY A 271 3.49 -7.58 -15.67
C GLY A 271 2.99 -7.23 -14.28
N ALA A 272 1.80 -6.63 -14.14
CA ALA A 272 1.12 -6.57 -12.85
C ALA A 272 0.74 -7.97 -12.39
N TRP A 273 0.97 -8.27 -11.12
CA TRP A 273 0.56 -9.51 -10.47
C TRP A 273 -0.64 -9.32 -9.56
N LEU A 274 -0.78 -8.11 -9.03
CA LEU A 274 -1.88 -7.73 -8.14
C LEU A 274 -2.56 -6.48 -8.72
N MET A 275 -3.85 -6.54 -8.83
CA MET A 275 -4.65 -5.50 -9.50
C MET A 275 -5.93 -5.23 -8.73
N GLY A 276 -6.34 -3.98 -8.67
CA GLY A 276 -7.59 -3.59 -8.02
C GLY A 276 -8.00 -2.18 -8.42
N GLY A 277 -8.71 -1.52 -7.53
CA GLY A 277 -9.12 -0.14 -7.72
C GLY A 277 -8.88 0.72 -6.49
N CYS A 278 -9.01 2.03 -6.65
CA CYS A 278 -8.96 3.00 -5.57
C CYS A 278 -10.21 3.91 -5.65
N CYS A 279 -10.08 5.19 -5.43
CA CYS A 279 -11.21 6.12 -5.39
C CYS A 279 -12.10 6.04 -6.63
N GLY A 280 -13.42 6.06 -6.41
CA GLY A 280 -14.44 5.98 -7.46
C GLY A 280 -14.71 4.58 -8.01
N THR A 281 -13.86 3.59 -7.73
CA THR A 281 -14.16 2.21 -8.13
C THR A 281 -15.18 1.57 -7.17
N THR A 282 -16.05 0.76 -7.74
CA THR A 282 -17.17 0.08 -7.06
C THR A 282 -17.04 -1.43 -7.24
N PRO A 283 -17.86 -2.25 -6.58
CA PRO A 283 -17.93 -3.69 -6.84
C PRO A 283 -18.15 -4.03 -8.32
N ALA A 284 -18.87 -3.18 -9.07
CA ALA A 284 -19.06 -3.37 -10.52
C ALA A 284 -17.75 -3.23 -11.31
N HIS A 285 -16.88 -2.28 -10.94
CA HIS A 285 -15.56 -2.11 -11.55
C HIS A 285 -14.67 -3.32 -11.26
N ILE A 286 -14.63 -3.78 -10.01
CA ILE A 286 -13.83 -4.96 -9.64
C ILE A 286 -14.34 -6.21 -10.34
N LYS A 287 -15.66 -6.38 -10.44
CA LYS A 287 -16.23 -7.50 -11.19
C LYS A 287 -15.83 -7.49 -12.67
N ALA A 288 -15.90 -6.33 -13.31
CA ALA A 288 -15.51 -6.19 -14.71
C ALA A 288 -14.00 -6.45 -14.90
N LEU A 289 -13.16 -5.94 -13.98
CA LEU A 289 -11.72 -6.18 -13.95
C LEU A 289 -11.41 -7.69 -13.83
N VAL A 290 -12.03 -8.36 -12.85
CA VAL A 290 -11.86 -9.81 -12.64
C VAL A 290 -12.24 -10.59 -13.89
N GLU A 291 -13.41 -10.34 -14.46
CA GLU A 291 -13.86 -11.02 -15.69
C GLU A 291 -12.92 -10.77 -16.87
N ALA A 292 -12.33 -9.59 -16.96
CA ALA A 292 -11.42 -9.24 -18.05
C ALA A 292 -10.01 -9.86 -17.91
N CYS A 293 -9.55 -10.11 -16.66
CA CYS A 293 -8.16 -10.49 -16.39
C CYS A 293 -8.00 -11.86 -15.67
N LYS A 294 -9.08 -12.55 -15.30
CA LYS A 294 -9.01 -13.84 -14.56
C LYS A 294 -8.20 -14.95 -15.26
N ASP A 295 -8.16 -14.93 -16.58
CA ASP A 295 -7.44 -15.92 -17.38
C ASP A 295 -6.02 -15.44 -17.77
N ALA A 296 -5.66 -14.21 -17.38
CA ALA A 296 -4.32 -13.69 -17.61
C ALA A 296 -3.31 -14.34 -16.67
N MET A 297 -2.17 -14.72 -17.21
CA MET A 297 -1.08 -15.31 -16.43
C MET A 297 -0.06 -14.22 -16.07
N PRO A 298 0.36 -14.13 -14.79
CA PRO A 298 1.42 -13.23 -14.41
C PRO A 298 2.70 -13.49 -15.22
N LYS A 299 3.34 -12.41 -15.70
CA LYS A 299 4.65 -12.57 -16.31
C LYS A 299 5.66 -13.08 -15.29
N PRO A 300 6.55 -14.01 -15.65
CA PRO A 300 7.61 -14.44 -14.76
C PRO A 300 8.45 -13.26 -14.29
N LEU A 301 8.73 -13.21 -12.99
CA LEU A 301 9.68 -12.25 -12.46
C LEU A 301 11.07 -12.53 -13.03
N THR A 302 11.78 -11.47 -13.37
CA THR A 302 13.17 -11.56 -13.78
C THR A 302 13.99 -10.68 -12.85
N ASP A 303 15.00 -11.28 -12.23
CA ASP A 303 16.02 -10.50 -11.54
C ASP A 303 16.68 -9.56 -12.55
N LYS A 304 16.59 -8.28 -12.30
CA LYS A 304 17.17 -7.23 -13.16
C LYS A 304 18.68 -7.13 -12.97
N ASN A 305 19.24 -7.81 -11.97
CA ASN A 305 20.67 -7.76 -11.62
C ASN A 305 21.19 -6.33 -11.48
N LEU A 306 20.36 -5.46 -10.90
CA LEU A 306 20.68 -4.07 -10.67
C LEU A 306 21.25 -3.90 -9.26
N THR A 307 22.39 -3.26 -9.14
CA THR A 307 22.87 -2.74 -7.86
C THR A 307 22.48 -1.27 -7.78
N LEU A 308 21.44 -0.99 -6.99
CA LEU A 308 20.88 0.35 -6.83
C LEU A 308 21.16 0.89 -5.42
N VAL A 309 21.50 2.17 -5.36
CA VAL A 309 21.43 2.95 -4.13
C VAL A 309 20.43 4.07 -4.33
N SER A 310 19.54 4.29 -3.37
CA SER A 310 18.56 5.37 -3.44
C SER A 310 18.86 6.46 -2.44
N SER A 311 18.70 7.69 -2.87
CA SER A 311 18.51 8.84 -2.00
C SER A 311 17.02 9.03 -1.74
N TYR A 312 16.68 10.13 -1.08
CA TYR A 312 15.30 10.54 -0.85
C TYR A 312 14.43 10.61 -2.14
N SER A 313 15.03 10.97 -3.28
CA SER A 313 14.32 11.23 -4.52
C SER A 313 14.82 10.49 -5.77
N HIS A 314 16.04 10.00 -5.76
CA HIS A 314 16.68 9.41 -6.94
C HIS A 314 17.36 8.08 -6.62
N ALA A 315 17.39 7.18 -7.60
CA ALA A 315 18.24 5.99 -7.58
C ALA A 315 19.47 6.19 -8.47
N VAL A 316 20.58 5.59 -8.05
CA VAL A 316 21.83 5.51 -8.82
C VAL A 316 22.17 4.05 -9.02
N GLU A 317 22.36 3.63 -10.26
CA GLU A 317 22.81 2.28 -10.60
C GLU A 317 24.33 2.21 -10.52
N LEU A 318 24.85 1.23 -9.78
CA LEU A 318 26.26 0.94 -9.62
C LEU A 318 26.68 -0.27 -10.47
N GLY A 319 27.96 -0.36 -10.81
CA GLY A 319 28.56 -1.57 -11.40
C GLY A 319 28.67 -1.58 -12.92
N LYS A 320 28.04 -0.67 -13.66
CA LYS A 320 28.21 -0.56 -15.12
C LYS A 320 29.58 0.01 -15.53
N MET A 321 30.10 0.92 -14.74
CA MET A 321 31.38 1.59 -14.96
C MET A 321 32.05 1.89 -13.59
N PRO A 322 33.37 2.08 -13.54
CA PRO A 322 33.98 2.61 -12.34
C PRO A 322 33.38 3.95 -11.94
N MET A 323 32.97 4.06 -10.68
CA MET A 323 32.33 5.28 -10.16
C MET A 323 33.12 5.87 -9.02
N LEU A 324 33.24 7.20 -9.01
CA LEU A 324 33.83 7.94 -7.90
C LEU A 324 32.73 8.21 -6.86
N ILE A 325 32.95 7.75 -5.62
CA ILE A 325 32.05 8.02 -4.49
C ILE A 325 32.71 9.09 -3.64
N GLY A 326 32.09 10.28 -3.60
CA GLY A 326 32.48 11.37 -2.70
C GLY A 326 31.92 11.12 -1.31
N GLU A 327 32.72 10.52 -0.44
CA GLU A 327 32.38 10.33 0.96
C GLU A 327 32.23 11.69 1.66
N ARG A 328 31.17 11.88 2.47
CA ARG A 328 30.86 13.16 3.16
C ARG A 328 31.17 13.14 4.64
N ILE A 329 31.30 11.97 5.25
CA ILE A 329 31.63 11.83 6.66
C ILE A 329 33.15 11.99 6.83
N ASN A 330 33.66 13.21 6.65
CA ASN A 330 35.07 13.52 6.75
C ASN A 330 35.31 14.53 7.89
N PRO A 331 35.92 14.13 9.00
CA PRO A 331 36.23 15.02 10.12
C PRO A 331 37.39 15.99 9.82
N THR A 332 38.14 15.76 8.73
CA THR A 332 39.27 16.64 8.35
C THR A 332 38.73 18.02 7.98
N GLY A 333 39.21 19.06 8.61
CA GLY A 333 38.74 20.43 8.39
C GLY A 333 37.40 20.79 9.04
N LYS A 334 36.75 19.85 9.74
CA LYS A 334 35.48 20.04 10.47
C LYS A 334 35.71 19.87 11.98
N SER A 335 36.26 20.91 12.65
CA SER A 335 36.66 20.83 14.04
C SER A 335 35.59 20.38 15.01
N LYS A 336 34.36 20.90 14.86
CA LYS A 336 33.21 20.50 15.70
C LYS A 336 32.85 19.01 15.51
N PHE A 337 32.80 18.55 14.27
CA PHE A 337 32.52 17.14 13.96
C PHE A 337 33.62 16.22 14.48
N LYS A 338 34.89 16.61 14.31
CA LYS A 338 36.04 15.87 14.86
C LYS A 338 35.98 15.77 16.38
N GLN A 339 35.57 16.85 17.06
CA GLN A 339 35.42 16.84 18.51
C GLN A 339 34.27 15.95 18.95
N ALA A 340 33.09 16.06 18.30
CA ALA A 340 31.93 15.20 18.59
C ALA A 340 32.29 13.71 18.47
N LEU A 341 33.03 13.32 17.43
CA LEU A 341 33.48 11.93 17.29
C LEU A 341 34.39 11.49 18.43
N ARG A 342 35.32 12.37 18.92
CA ARG A 342 36.18 12.09 20.07
C ARG A 342 35.40 11.93 21.36
N ASP A 343 34.39 12.76 21.54
CA ASP A 343 33.53 12.79 22.73
C ASP A 343 32.45 11.73 22.68
N ARG A 344 32.31 10.99 21.55
CA ARG A 344 31.24 10.04 21.27
C ARG A 344 29.83 10.68 21.38
N ASN A 345 29.76 11.95 21.09
CA ASN A 345 28.50 12.68 21.02
C ASN A 345 27.84 12.44 19.65
N MET A 346 26.66 11.84 19.64
CA MET A 346 25.88 11.49 18.43
C MET A 346 24.77 12.51 18.12
N GLU A 347 24.60 13.56 18.92
CA GLU A 347 23.61 14.63 18.75
C GLU A 347 24.10 15.79 17.86
#